data_f9feee4ce36b05662748f189cf6246b7
#
_entry.id   f9feee4ce36b05662748f189cf6246b7
#
_cell.length_a   1.000
_cell.length_b   1.000
_cell.length_c   1.000
_cell.angle_alpha   90.00
_cell.angle_beta   90.00
_cell.angle_gamma   90.00
#
_symmetry.space_group_name_H-M   'P 1'
#
loop_
_entity.id
_entity.type
_entity.pdbx_description
1 polymer ?
#
loop_
_entity_poly.entity_id
_entity_poly.type
_entity_poly.pdbx_seq_one_letter_code
_entity_poly.pdbx_strand_id
1 'polypeptide(L)'
;MVRLEKVLERHGNLQEQIQINNITIDTISHTVTRNGEEIYLKPMEYNCLMMFVRNPNKALTREQLLAGLWGVEFEGETRTVDAHVGRIRKKLGLAEQDQNHSPHWIPTGGGILKLFTKIFLQVACVILILSSAAFFLYFISLEESEYSVYQ
;
A
#
# COMPACT_ATOMS: atom_id res chain seq x y z
N MET A 1 30.09 -11.35 -39.44
CA MET A 1 29.35 -10.15 -39.01
C MET A 1 27.98 -10.43 -38.37
N VAL A 2 27.47 -11.66 -38.36
CA VAL A 2 26.13 -12.03 -37.84
C VAL A 2 26.07 -12.16 -36.31
N ARG A 3 27.20 -12.16 -35.60
CA ARG A 3 27.26 -12.44 -34.17
C ARG A 3 27.08 -11.19 -33.27
N LEU A 4 27.34 -10.01 -33.85
CA LEU A 4 27.19 -8.73 -33.14
C LEU A 4 25.75 -8.21 -33.18
N GLU A 5 25.02 -8.42 -34.27
CA GLU A 5 23.60 -8.04 -34.36
C GLU A 5 22.74 -8.83 -33.39
N LYS A 6 22.99 -10.13 -33.21
CA LYS A 6 22.25 -10.98 -32.27
C LYS A 6 22.52 -10.66 -30.81
N VAL A 7 23.65 -10.06 -30.47
CA VAL A 7 23.98 -9.56 -29.14
C VAL A 7 23.28 -8.23 -28.89
N LEU A 8 23.21 -7.36 -29.91
CA LEU A 8 22.49 -6.07 -29.84
C LEU A 8 20.97 -6.29 -29.74
N GLU A 9 20.40 -7.26 -30.46
CA GLU A 9 18.99 -7.62 -30.34
C GLU A 9 18.63 -8.20 -28.96
N ARG A 10 19.55 -8.88 -28.27
CA ARG A 10 19.35 -9.32 -26.88
C ARG A 10 19.40 -8.18 -25.87
N HIS A 11 20.10 -7.09 -26.18
CA HIS A 11 20.14 -5.88 -25.36
C HIS A 11 19.01 -4.90 -25.71
N GLY A 12 18.37 -5.05 -26.89
CA GLY A 12 17.28 -4.21 -27.37
C GLY A 12 15.95 -4.34 -26.61
N ASN A 13 15.86 -5.26 -25.64
CA ASN A 13 14.66 -5.44 -24.81
C ASN A 13 14.86 -5.00 -23.35
N LEU A 14 15.99 -4.36 -23.03
CA LEU A 14 16.13 -3.55 -21.83
C LEU A 14 15.54 -2.19 -22.16
N GLN A 15 14.34 -1.94 -21.71
CA GLN A 15 13.72 -0.62 -21.75
C GLN A 15 14.67 0.31 -20.99
N GLU A 16 15.49 1.07 -21.71
CA GLU A 16 16.52 1.95 -21.12
C GLU A 16 15.89 2.98 -20.19
N GLN A 17 14.67 3.39 -20.52
CA GLN A 17 13.89 4.31 -19.71
C GLN A 17 12.48 3.77 -19.47
N ILE A 18 12.08 3.72 -18.21
CA ILE A 18 10.73 3.35 -17.78
C ILE A 18 10.04 4.62 -17.30
N GLN A 19 8.92 4.95 -17.92
CA GLN A 19 8.12 6.11 -17.53
C GLN A 19 6.82 5.64 -16.83
N ILE A 20 6.59 6.14 -15.62
CA ILE A 20 5.39 5.86 -14.83
C ILE A 20 4.86 7.20 -14.32
N ASN A 21 3.75 7.67 -14.90
CA ASN A 21 3.22 9.01 -14.64
C ASN A 21 4.29 10.11 -14.85
N ASN A 22 4.66 10.81 -13.77
CA ASN A 22 5.65 11.86 -13.76
C ASN A 22 7.05 11.39 -13.28
N ILE A 23 7.24 10.08 -13.13
CA ILE A 23 8.50 9.47 -12.72
C ILE A 23 9.12 8.79 -13.93
N THR A 24 10.38 9.11 -14.21
CA THR A 24 11.20 8.45 -15.23
C THR A 24 12.35 7.74 -14.55
N ILE A 25 12.56 6.48 -14.88
CA ILE A 25 13.63 5.62 -14.36
C ILE A 25 14.54 5.25 -15.52
N ASP A 26 15.78 5.65 -15.45
CA ASP A 26 16.82 5.19 -16.35
C ASP A 26 17.49 3.96 -15.74
N THR A 27 17.37 2.83 -16.44
CA THR A 27 17.85 1.53 -15.91
C THR A 27 19.35 1.33 -16.16
N ILE A 28 19.96 2.11 -17.04
CA ILE A 28 21.39 2.04 -17.33
C ILE A 28 22.18 2.86 -16.32
N SER A 29 21.77 4.13 -16.14
CA SER A 29 22.42 5.03 -15.17
C SER A 29 21.94 4.83 -13.73
N HIS A 30 20.87 4.03 -13.52
CA HIS A 30 20.19 3.86 -12.23
C HIS A 30 19.68 5.18 -11.65
N THR A 31 19.35 6.15 -12.49
CA THR A 31 18.80 7.44 -12.08
C THR A 31 17.28 7.43 -12.10
N VAL A 32 16.69 8.13 -11.16
CA VAL A 32 15.25 8.32 -11.06
C VAL A 32 14.96 9.81 -11.06
N THR A 33 14.08 10.25 -11.95
CA THR A 33 13.66 11.65 -12.02
C THR A 33 12.15 11.75 -11.80
N ARG A 34 11.69 12.85 -11.20
CA ARG A 34 10.28 13.20 -11.08
C ARG A 34 10.06 14.62 -11.59
N ASN A 35 9.17 14.80 -12.57
CA ASN A 35 8.97 16.08 -13.25
C ASN A 35 10.28 16.67 -13.82
N GLY A 36 11.26 15.85 -14.20
CA GLY A 36 12.58 16.27 -14.68
C GLY A 36 13.62 16.56 -13.59
N GLU A 37 13.25 16.54 -12.31
CA GLU A 37 14.20 16.67 -11.19
C GLU A 37 14.70 15.32 -10.73
N GLU A 38 16.01 15.19 -10.54
CA GLU A 38 16.64 13.96 -10.10
C GLU A 38 16.34 13.69 -8.61
N ILE A 39 15.93 12.46 -8.32
CA ILE A 39 15.67 11.98 -6.97
C ILE A 39 16.73 10.97 -6.58
N TYR A 40 17.54 11.32 -5.59
CA TYR A 40 18.55 10.40 -5.07
C TYR A 40 17.92 9.27 -4.26
N LEU A 41 18.05 8.05 -4.76
CA LEU A 41 17.71 6.81 -4.06
C LEU A 41 18.99 6.07 -3.65
N LYS A 42 19.00 5.54 -2.42
CA LYS A 42 20.06 4.60 -2.02
C LYS A 42 19.94 3.30 -2.82
N PRO A 43 21.04 2.54 -3.02
CA PRO A 43 21.00 1.31 -3.84
C PRO A 43 19.87 0.34 -3.47
N MET A 44 19.62 0.11 -2.18
CA MET A 44 18.52 -0.75 -1.73
C MET A 44 17.14 -0.17 -1.99
N GLU A 45 17.00 1.17 -1.92
CA GLU A 45 15.75 1.85 -2.25
C GLU A 45 15.48 1.74 -3.77
N TYR A 46 16.51 1.91 -4.60
CA TYR A 46 16.39 1.71 -6.04
C TYR A 46 16.01 0.26 -6.39
N ASN A 47 16.69 -0.74 -5.82
CA ASN A 47 16.39 -2.14 -6.05
C ASN A 47 14.95 -2.49 -5.62
N CYS A 48 14.51 -1.95 -4.48
CA CYS A 48 13.14 -2.13 -4.00
C CYS A 48 12.11 -1.50 -4.96
N LEU A 49 12.38 -0.29 -5.48
CA LEU A 49 11.55 0.33 -6.51
C LEU A 49 11.49 -0.54 -7.76
N MET A 50 12.63 -1.05 -8.23
CA MET A 50 12.71 -1.90 -9.43
C MET A 50 11.95 -3.23 -9.27
N MET A 51 11.87 -3.78 -8.07
CA MET A 51 11.03 -4.96 -7.83
C MET A 51 9.55 -4.68 -8.10
N PHE A 52 9.04 -3.51 -7.70
CA PHE A 52 7.67 -3.12 -8.02
C PHE A 52 7.48 -2.85 -9.51
N VAL A 53 8.39 -2.10 -10.11
CA VAL A 53 8.33 -1.71 -11.52
C VAL A 53 8.35 -2.92 -12.46
N ARG A 54 9.13 -3.96 -12.11
CA ARG A 54 9.23 -5.21 -12.89
C ARG A 54 8.05 -6.15 -12.68
N ASN A 55 7.21 -5.91 -11.68
CA ASN A 55 6.04 -6.72 -11.37
C ASN A 55 4.75 -5.88 -11.39
N PRO A 56 4.39 -5.27 -12.52
CA PRO A 56 3.19 -4.45 -12.62
C PRO A 56 1.96 -5.32 -12.36
N ASN A 57 0.98 -4.76 -11.66
CA ASN A 57 -0.29 -5.42 -11.32
C ASN A 57 -0.17 -6.68 -10.42
N LYS A 58 1.01 -6.91 -9.83
CA LYS A 58 1.22 -8.02 -8.89
C LYS A 58 1.43 -7.49 -7.48
N ALA A 59 0.62 -7.94 -6.54
CA ALA A 59 0.85 -7.69 -5.13
C ALA A 59 2.05 -8.53 -4.66
N LEU A 60 3.12 -7.86 -4.23
CA LEU A 60 4.28 -8.51 -3.63
C LEU A 60 4.12 -8.54 -2.11
N THR A 61 4.33 -9.71 -1.50
CA THR A 61 4.33 -9.82 -0.04
C THR A 61 5.63 -9.27 0.56
N ARG A 62 5.61 -8.98 1.87
CA ARG A 62 6.82 -8.53 2.57
C ARG A 62 7.94 -9.56 2.51
N GLU A 63 7.59 -10.83 2.64
CA GLU A 63 8.51 -11.96 2.57
C GLU A 63 9.15 -12.07 1.18
N GLN A 64 8.35 -11.87 0.11
CA GLN A 64 8.86 -11.86 -1.26
C GLN A 64 9.82 -10.70 -1.52
N LEU A 65 9.51 -9.52 -0.98
CA LEU A 65 10.38 -8.35 -1.05
C LEU A 65 11.67 -8.58 -0.25
N LEU A 66 11.54 -9.12 0.96
CA LEU A 66 12.69 -9.43 1.82
C LEU A 66 13.62 -10.42 1.14
N ALA A 67 13.09 -11.57 0.71
CA ALA A 67 13.87 -12.60 0.03
C ALA A 67 14.52 -12.11 -1.28
N GLY A 68 13.80 -11.29 -2.06
CA GLY A 68 14.30 -10.75 -3.31
C GLY A 68 15.38 -9.67 -3.18
N LEU A 69 15.38 -8.91 -2.07
CA LEU A 69 16.31 -7.80 -1.86
C LEU A 69 17.51 -8.17 -0.98
N TRP A 70 17.31 -9.00 0.04
CA TRP A 70 18.35 -9.39 1.00
C TRP A 70 18.76 -10.86 0.89
N GLY A 71 18.03 -11.67 0.11
CA GLY A 71 18.25 -13.10 -0.02
C GLY A 71 17.39 -13.92 0.95
N VAL A 72 17.26 -15.23 0.63
CA VAL A 72 16.40 -16.16 1.38
C VAL A 72 16.95 -16.44 2.80
N GLU A 73 18.26 -16.31 2.99
CA GLU A 73 18.94 -16.57 4.26
C GLU A 73 18.94 -15.36 5.22
N PHE A 74 18.29 -14.26 4.82
CA PHE A 74 18.25 -13.06 5.66
C PHE A 74 17.25 -13.24 6.81
N GLU A 75 17.76 -13.32 8.02
CA GLU A 75 16.98 -13.47 9.26
C GLU A 75 16.41 -12.15 9.82
N GLY A 76 16.45 -11.06 9.04
CA GLY A 76 15.95 -9.77 9.46
C GLY A 76 14.42 -9.68 9.49
N GLU A 77 13.91 -8.72 10.28
CA GLU A 77 12.48 -8.49 10.39
C GLU A 77 11.87 -7.94 9.10
N THR A 78 10.64 -8.35 8.79
CA THR A 78 9.85 -7.85 7.65
C THR A 78 9.59 -6.34 7.72
N ARG A 79 9.68 -5.72 8.91
CA ARG A 79 9.62 -4.26 9.11
C ARG A 79 10.69 -3.48 8.36
N THR A 80 11.82 -4.11 8.05
CA THR A 80 12.87 -3.51 7.21
C THR A 80 12.35 -3.10 5.85
N VAL A 81 11.48 -3.93 5.26
CA VAL A 81 10.82 -3.64 3.98
C VAL A 81 9.92 -2.42 4.10
N ASP A 82 9.08 -2.35 5.14
CA ASP A 82 8.15 -1.23 5.35
C ASP A 82 8.90 0.11 5.47
N ALA A 83 10.06 0.11 6.14
CA ALA A 83 10.91 1.30 6.26
C ALA A 83 11.47 1.76 4.90
N HIS A 84 11.89 0.83 4.03
CA HIS A 84 12.38 1.16 2.69
C HIS A 84 11.25 1.66 1.78
N VAL A 85 10.11 1.00 1.78
CA VAL A 85 8.92 1.42 1.03
C VAL A 85 8.46 2.81 1.47
N GLY A 86 8.43 3.07 2.78
CA GLY A 86 8.07 4.39 3.33
C GLY A 86 9.02 5.50 2.86
N ARG A 87 10.34 5.25 2.86
CA ARG A 87 11.33 6.22 2.35
C ARG A 87 11.18 6.48 0.86
N ILE A 88 10.98 5.43 0.06
CA ILE A 88 10.76 5.55 -1.39
C ILE A 88 9.51 6.40 -1.65
N ARG A 89 8.39 6.12 -0.98
CA ARG A 89 7.15 6.91 -1.11
C ARG A 89 7.37 8.38 -0.78
N LYS A 90 8.07 8.66 0.32
CA LYS A 90 8.38 10.03 0.72
C LYS A 90 9.24 10.73 -0.33
N LYS A 91 10.31 10.09 -0.81
CA LYS A 91 11.22 10.66 -1.80
C LYS A 91 10.54 10.88 -3.15
N LEU A 92 9.72 9.94 -3.58
CA LEU A 92 8.94 10.05 -4.82
C LEU A 92 7.70 10.95 -4.67
N GLY A 93 7.44 11.54 -3.49
CA GLY A 93 6.29 12.38 -3.22
C GLY A 93 4.94 11.67 -3.37
N LEU A 94 4.93 10.36 -3.20
CA LEU A 94 3.71 9.54 -3.30
C LEU A 94 2.94 9.51 -1.98
N ALA A 95 3.57 9.93 -0.88
CA ALA A 95 2.95 9.96 0.45
C ALA A 95 1.82 11.00 0.57
N GLU A 96 1.90 12.09 -0.20
CA GLU A 96 0.91 13.17 -0.20
C GLU A 96 -0.27 12.89 -1.15
N GLN A 97 -0.09 12.01 -2.13
CA GLN A 97 -1.14 11.62 -3.08
C GLN A 97 -2.08 10.53 -2.55
N ASP A 98 -1.75 9.94 -1.39
CA ASP A 98 -2.53 8.85 -0.78
C ASP A 98 -3.94 9.25 -0.32
N GLN A 99 -4.30 10.54 -0.40
CA GLN A 99 -5.68 10.95 -0.13
C GLN A 99 -6.64 10.68 -1.30
N ASN A 100 -6.15 10.51 -2.55
CA ASN A 100 -7.02 10.27 -3.69
C ASN A 100 -6.54 9.27 -4.75
N HIS A 101 -5.25 8.96 -4.91
CA HIS A 101 -4.76 7.98 -5.91
C HIS A 101 -3.37 7.46 -5.54
N SER A 102 -3.27 6.45 -4.68
CA SER A 102 -2.01 5.67 -4.64
C SER A 102 -1.92 4.82 -5.91
N PRO A 103 -0.76 4.83 -6.61
CA PRO A 103 -0.55 3.88 -7.69
C PRO A 103 -0.75 2.46 -7.12
N HIS A 104 -1.66 1.69 -7.72
CA HIS A 104 -2.06 0.35 -7.24
C HIS A 104 -0.90 -0.66 -7.13
N TRP A 105 0.26 -0.31 -7.67
CA TRP A 105 1.47 -1.15 -7.66
C TRP A 105 2.33 -1.02 -6.39
N ILE A 106 2.09 -0.01 -5.53
CA ILE A 106 2.75 0.08 -4.22
C ILE A 106 1.73 -0.30 -3.14
N PRO A 107 1.89 -1.44 -2.44
CA PRO A 107 0.96 -1.85 -1.38
C PRO A 107 0.92 -0.81 -0.27
N THR A 108 -0.22 -0.16 -0.08
CA THR A 108 -0.47 0.69 1.08
C THR A 108 -0.82 -0.21 2.25
N GLY A 109 0.12 -0.48 3.13
CA GLY A 109 -0.08 -1.35 4.30
C GLY A 109 -1.16 -0.89 5.31
N GLY A 110 -1.90 0.18 5.01
CA GLY A 110 -2.94 0.73 5.88
C GLY A 110 -4.39 0.53 5.40
N GLY A 111 -4.60 0.03 4.17
CA GLY A 111 -5.95 -0.06 3.59
C GLY A 111 -6.86 -1.03 4.34
N ILE A 112 -6.34 -2.16 4.75
CA ILE A 112 -7.10 -3.20 5.46
C ILE A 112 -7.46 -2.71 6.86
N LEU A 113 -6.52 -2.10 7.59
CA LEU A 113 -6.76 -1.61 8.94
C LEU A 113 -7.81 -0.47 8.97
N LYS A 114 -7.76 0.45 7.99
CA LYS A 114 -8.76 1.53 7.84
C LYS A 114 -10.14 0.99 7.47
N LEU A 115 -10.21 -0.08 6.69
CA LEU A 115 -11.48 -0.74 6.35
C LEU A 115 -12.08 -1.44 7.58
N PHE A 116 -11.27 -2.18 8.34
CA PHE A 116 -11.71 -2.83 9.57
C PHE A 116 -12.16 -1.82 10.63
N THR A 117 -11.45 -0.71 10.82
CA THR A 117 -11.86 0.33 11.77
C THR A 117 -13.16 1.01 11.37
N LYS A 118 -13.40 1.26 10.07
CA LYS A 118 -14.68 1.81 9.59
C LYS A 118 -15.84 0.83 9.80
N ILE A 119 -15.66 -0.44 9.45
CA ILE A 119 -16.68 -1.47 9.63
C ILE A 119 -16.96 -1.67 11.11
N PHE A 120 -15.92 -1.75 11.96
CA PHE A 120 -16.06 -1.91 13.40
C PHE A 120 -16.81 -0.74 14.04
N LEU A 121 -16.49 0.51 13.65
CA LEU A 121 -17.17 1.70 14.15
C LEU A 121 -18.65 1.72 13.72
N GLN A 122 -18.95 1.30 12.50
CA GLN A 122 -20.31 1.26 11.98
C GLN A 122 -21.16 0.20 12.67
N VAL A 123 -20.60 -0.98 12.92
CA VAL A 123 -21.26 -2.05 13.68
C VAL A 123 -21.49 -1.65 15.14
N ALA A 124 -20.50 -1.01 15.77
CA ALA A 124 -20.63 -0.50 17.14
C ALA A 124 -21.76 0.56 17.26
N CYS A 125 -21.87 1.48 16.29
CA CYS A 125 -22.97 2.44 16.25
C CYS A 125 -24.34 1.77 16.14
N VAL A 126 -24.48 0.76 15.28
CA VAL A 126 -25.74 0.03 15.13
C VAL A 126 -26.14 -0.69 16.42
N ILE A 127 -25.18 -1.33 17.09
CA ILE A 127 -25.42 -2.00 18.39
C ILE A 127 -25.87 -1.01 19.46
N LEU A 128 -25.24 0.18 19.52
CA LEU A 128 -25.63 1.23 20.47
C LEU A 128 -27.05 1.74 20.23
N ILE A 129 -27.44 1.94 18.96
CA ILE A 129 -28.79 2.38 18.59
C ILE A 129 -29.82 1.32 18.98
N LEU A 130 -29.56 0.05 18.67
CA LEU A 130 -30.46 -1.05 19.01
C LEU A 130 -30.60 -1.24 20.52
N SER A 131 -29.49 -1.12 21.28
CA SER A 131 -29.48 -1.18 22.74
C SER A 131 -30.28 -0.02 23.35
N SER A 132 -30.13 1.18 22.84
CA SER A 132 -30.86 2.36 23.28
C SER A 132 -32.38 2.23 23.00
N ALA A 133 -32.75 1.70 21.83
CA ALA A 133 -34.16 1.45 21.48
C ALA A 133 -34.78 0.37 22.37
N ALA A 134 -34.07 -0.71 22.64
CA ALA A 134 -34.51 -1.76 23.53
C ALA A 134 -34.71 -1.27 24.99
N PHE A 135 -33.79 -0.43 25.45
CA PHE A 135 -33.91 0.19 26.78
C PHE A 135 -35.12 1.13 26.88
N PHE A 136 -35.38 1.90 25.81
CA PHE A 136 -36.52 2.79 25.74
C PHE A 136 -37.85 2.04 25.72
N LEU A 137 -37.97 0.94 24.99
CA LEU A 137 -39.13 0.07 24.98
C LEU A 137 -39.34 -0.60 26.31
N TYR A 138 -38.28 -1.06 26.98
CA TYR A 138 -38.34 -1.60 28.32
C TYR A 138 -38.87 -0.58 29.36
N PHE A 139 -38.40 0.67 29.26
CA PHE A 139 -38.84 1.77 30.11
C PHE A 139 -40.31 2.09 29.92
N ILE A 140 -40.83 2.14 28.68
CA ILE A 140 -42.27 2.33 28.39
C ILE A 140 -43.10 1.18 28.98
N SER A 141 -42.64 -0.06 28.83
CA SER A 141 -43.34 -1.26 29.40
C SER A 141 -43.43 -1.24 30.90
N LEU A 142 -42.44 -0.66 31.61
CA LEU A 142 -42.51 -0.47 33.05
C LEU A 142 -43.56 0.56 33.47
N GLU A 143 -43.65 1.66 32.73
CA GLU A 143 -44.64 2.72 32.98
C GLU A 143 -46.07 2.19 32.80
N GLU A 144 -46.32 1.39 31.77
CA GLU A 144 -47.63 0.79 31.49
C GLU A 144 -48.04 -0.24 32.54
N SER A 145 -47.07 -0.92 33.13
CA SER A 145 -47.27 -1.87 34.22
C SER A 145 -47.72 -1.19 35.55
N GLU A 146 -47.25 0.01 35.84
CA GLU A 146 -47.66 0.76 37.03
C GLU A 146 -49.08 1.29 36.91
N TYR A 147 -49.53 1.70 35.74
CA TYR A 147 -50.89 2.19 35.54
C TYR A 147 -51.96 1.10 35.68
N SER A 148 -51.63 -0.18 35.44
CA SER A 148 -52.58 -1.29 35.57
C SER A 148 -52.86 -1.74 37.01
N VAL A 149 -52.07 -1.29 37.97
CA VAL A 149 -52.24 -1.65 39.39
C VAL A 149 -53.20 -0.70 40.13
N TYR A 150 -53.55 0.46 39.54
CA TYR A 150 -54.43 1.47 40.12
C TYR A 150 -55.89 1.47 39.59
N GLN A 151 -56.27 0.47 38.78
CA GLN A 151 -57.68 0.21 38.36
C GLN A 151 -58.19 -1.06 39.07
#